data_2a3856d11353038429e46fa6f0e83120
#
_entry.id   2a3856d11353038429e46fa6f0e83120
#
_cell.length_a   1.000
_cell.length_b   1.000
_cell.length_c   1.000
_cell.angle_alpha   90.00
_cell.angle_beta   90.00
_cell.angle_gamma   90.00
#
_symmetry.space_group_name_H-M   'P 1'
#
loop_
_entity.id
_entity.type
_entity.pdbx_description
1 polymer ?
#
loop_
_entity_poly.entity_id
_entity_poly.type
_entity_poly.pdbx_seq_one_letter_code
_entity_poly.pdbx_strand_id
1 'polypeptide(L)'
;MELSFREKKISPGTKRRVLILAAVFVAALIFFEIVLNYQREGRGAAMGDAALPVVTMEACGRTMNELHGYTREMDACYMRDAVLPLEADRVLPLTVHTYGYTVQSASYEIRSLDTERKIAETQIDNFTRDGDDLRADVQIENLVEEGEEYLFILTLEGEQDQQVRYYTRIMLPDDCHEKECLDFAAYFHETALSGNYSELNTYLETDTNTDMDTLSQVTIHSSIQQVGWKGFAGTVVGEPVVEMKEINSSYVALEFYYQIQRQDAAGKTHTYQVEEYFKIRYGGQRMYLLDYSRTMEEYLTQENLEAGTNDLSLGVAGNDLTYFSNETGTVVAFVQTGELYLYDQNNRELTRVFSFIGDDLSDIRENYRQHDIRILNMDESGNMDFVVYGYMNRGSHEGECGISLYHYDRDLGQAREQIFVAGTSSYQILRAGFSDLLYKNSDEEFYIMVDGTLLQVDLDTMESKELLTGLTQEQYAVSGSGRKIAWITSDGMEQKISLMNLETGTTWEIVAGDGELVRPIASCHEDFVYGIARSGDVVKDSAG
;
A
#
# COMPACT_ATOMS: atom_id res chain seq x y z
N MET A 1 27.57 58.40 53.83
CA MET A 1 27.48 58.80 52.41
C MET A 1 26.27 58.06 51.81
N GLU A 2 25.10 58.70 51.99
CA GLU A 2 23.82 58.13 51.52
C GLU A 2 23.67 58.43 50.03
N LEU A 3 23.60 57.38 49.21
CA LEU A 3 23.28 57.50 47.78
C LEU A 3 21.76 57.58 47.61
N SER A 4 21.25 58.79 47.42
CA SER A 4 19.87 59.04 47.06
C SER A 4 19.63 58.66 45.59
N PHE A 5 18.94 57.54 45.33
CA PHE A 5 18.44 57.20 44.00
C PHE A 5 17.24 58.09 43.66
N ARG A 6 17.45 59.06 42.75
CA ARG A 6 16.37 59.86 42.18
C ARG A 6 15.61 59.07 41.15
N GLU A 7 14.40 58.57 41.45
CA GLU A 7 13.50 57.98 40.48
C GLU A 7 13.17 58.99 39.35
N LYS A 8 13.71 58.75 38.18
CA LYS A 8 13.33 59.50 36.98
C LYS A 8 11.94 59.05 36.53
N LYS A 9 10.90 59.83 36.82
CA LYS A 9 9.55 59.62 36.29
C LYS A 9 9.60 59.65 34.75
N ILE A 10 9.35 58.48 34.12
CA ILE A 10 9.26 58.36 32.66
C ILE A 10 8.08 59.22 32.16
N SER A 11 8.33 60.04 31.15
CA SER A 11 7.30 60.95 30.59
C SER A 11 6.12 60.16 29.99
N PRO A 12 4.89 60.68 30.01
CA PRO A 12 3.72 60.00 29.41
C PRO A 12 3.91 59.64 27.93
N GLY A 13 4.66 60.46 27.19
CA GLY A 13 5.00 60.19 25.79
C GLY A 13 5.94 58.99 25.60
N THR A 14 6.92 58.82 26.54
CA THR A 14 7.84 57.70 26.52
C THR A 14 7.12 56.38 26.88
N LYS A 15 6.20 56.41 27.87
CA LYS A 15 5.36 55.25 28.21
C LYS A 15 4.50 54.81 27.03
N ARG A 16 3.89 55.73 26.29
CA ARG A 16 3.09 55.43 25.10
C ARG A 16 3.93 54.81 23.98
N ARG A 17 5.15 55.30 23.76
CA ARG A 17 6.09 54.71 22.75
C ARG A 17 6.54 53.30 23.13
N VAL A 18 6.86 53.07 24.40
CA VAL A 18 7.23 51.71 24.88
C VAL A 18 6.06 50.77 24.76
N LEU A 19 4.82 51.21 25.01
CA LEU A 19 3.63 50.35 24.90
C LEU A 19 3.32 50.01 23.43
N ILE A 20 3.50 50.97 22.50
CA ILE A 20 3.37 50.71 21.06
C ILE A 20 4.45 49.74 20.58
N LEU A 21 5.72 49.88 20.98
CA LEU A 21 6.79 48.99 20.62
C LEU A 21 6.57 47.58 21.17
N ALA A 22 6.09 47.45 22.42
CA ALA A 22 5.73 46.17 23.00
C ALA A 22 4.56 45.48 22.23
N ALA A 23 3.54 46.26 21.84
CA ALA A 23 2.42 45.74 21.06
C ALA A 23 2.85 45.27 19.66
N VAL A 24 3.74 46.02 18.99
CA VAL A 24 4.30 45.63 17.67
C VAL A 24 5.17 44.39 17.81
N PHE A 25 5.95 44.28 18.90
CA PHE A 25 6.78 43.07 19.14
C PHE A 25 5.91 41.84 19.39
N VAL A 26 4.86 41.94 20.21
CA VAL A 26 3.91 40.84 20.44
C VAL A 26 3.17 40.48 19.15
N ALA A 27 2.74 41.46 18.35
CA ALA A 27 2.12 41.19 17.06
C ALA A 27 3.08 40.50 16.07
N ALA A 28 4.37 40.86 16.07
CA ALA A 28 5.39 40.22 15.28
C ALA A 28 5.64 38.76 15.75
N LEU A 29 5.68 38.50 17.06
CA LEU A 29 5.79 37.14 17.60
C LEU A 29 4.60 36.27 17.19
N ILE A 30 3.37 36.79 17.32
CA ILE A 30 2.16 36.06 16.91
C ILE A 30 2.17 35.80 15.40
N PHE A 31 2.58 36.80 14.62
CA PHE A 31 2.72 36.63 13.15
C PHE A 31 3.76 35.56 12.81
N PHE A 32 4.92 35.58 13.47
CA PHE A 32 5.95 34.55 13.29
C PHE A 32 5.47 33.16 13.72
N GLU A 33 4.75 33.06 14.84
CA GLU A 33 4.17 31.77 15.27
C GLU A 33 3.14 31.26 14.26
N ILE A 34 2.27 32.13 13.75
CA ILE A 34 1.30 31.76 12.70
C ILE A 34 2.01 31.32 11.42
N VAL A 35 3.03 32.06 10.98
CA VAL A 35 3.81 31.72 9.77
C VAL A 35 4.59 30.41 9.98
N LEU A 36 5.21 30.21 11.14
CA LEU A 36 5.95 28.97 11.46
C LEU A 36 5.00 27.76 11.61
N ASN A 37 3.81 27.96 12.19
CA ASN A 37 2.81 26.89 12.24
C ASN A 37 2.23 26.61 10.84
N TYR A 38 1.94 27.63 10.05
CA TYR A 38 1.50 27.43 8.65
C TYR A 38 2.56 26.72 7.81
N GLN A 39 3.86 26.97 8.05
CA GLN A 39 4.96 26.22 7.43
C GLN A 39 5.13 24.79 8.01
N ARG A 40 4.69 24.55 9.24
CA ARG A 40 4.71 23.20 9.84
C ARG A 40 3.56 22.32 9.37
N GLU A 41 2.37 22.91 9.17
CA GLU A 41 1.19 22.19 8.65
C GLU A 41 1.30 21.85 7.15
N GLY A 42 2.29 22.41 6.43
CA GLY A 42 2.53 22.17 4.99
C GLY A 42 3.76 21.33 4.67
N ARG A 43 4.34 20.59 5.64
CA ARG A 43 5.48 19.71 5.37
C ARG A 43 4.99 18.37 4.79
N GLY A 44 5.61 17.96 3.69
CA GLY A 44 5.26 16.74 2.97
C GLY A 44 4.30 16.96 1.80
N ALA A 45 3.61 15.91 1.38
CA ALA A 45 2.60 15.97 0.31
C ALA A 45 1.28 16.54 0.86
N ALA A 46 0.85 17.68 0.32
CA ALA A 46 -0.44 18.26 0.67
C ALA A 46 -1.55 17.58 -0.14
N MET A 47 -2.44 16.87 0.53
CA MET A 47 -3.57 16.15 -0.07
C MET A 47 -4.88 16.55 0.62
N GLY A 48 -5.99 16.52 -0.14
CA GLY A 48 -7.34 16.62 0.43
C GLY A 48 -7.68 15.39 1.28
N ASP A 49 -8.68 15.51 2.15
CA ASP A 49 -9.18 14.39 2.96
C ASP A 49 -9.86 13.34 2.07
N ALA A 50 -9.93 12.10 2.56
CA ALA A 50 -10.67 11.03 1.90
C ALA A 50 -12.18 11.35 1.87
N ALA A 51 -12.81 11.11 0.72
CA ALA A 51 -14.20 11.49 0.46
C ALA A 51 -15.09 10.31 0.03
N LEU A 52 -14.50 9.21 -0.45
CA LEU A 52 -15.26 8.07 -0.95
C LEU A 52 -15.82 7.21 0.18
N PRO A 53 -17.00 6.60 -0.02
CA PRO A 53 -17.55 5.64 0.94
C PRO A 53 -16.74 4.33 0.95
N VAL A 54 -16.85 3.60 2.06
CA VAL A 54 -16.32 2.25 2.23
C VAL A 54 -17.48 1.27 2.33
N VAL A 55 -17.33 0.08 1.79
CA VAL A 55 -18.35 -0.96 1.81
C VAL A 55 -17.84 -2.17 2.60
N THR A 56 -18.61 -2.62 3.58
CA THR A 56 -18.37 -3.88 4.28
C THR A 56 -19.48 -4.87 3.99
N MET A 57 -19.17 -6.15 4.05
CA MET A 57 -20.09 -7.25 3.79
C MET A 57 -20.15 -8.19 4.98
N GLU A 58 -21.23 -8.95 5.09
CA GLU A 58 -21.36 -9.96 6.15
C GLU A 58 -21.37 -11.35 5.55
N ALA A 59 -20.50 -12.23 6.06
CA ALA A 59 -20.50 -13.65 5.75
C ALA A 59 -20.05 -14.46 6.98
N CYS A 60 -20.52 -15.71 7.09
CA CYS A 60 -20.19 -16.61 8.20
C CYS A 60 -20.49 -16.01 9.58
N GLY A 61 -21.42 -15.03 9.67
CA GLY A 61 -21.79 -14.32 10.90
C GLY A 61 -20.78 -13.26 11.37
N ARG A 62 -19.91 -12.76 10.50
CA ARG A 62 -18.94 -11.70 10.78
C ARG A 62 -18.92 -10.66 9.65
N THR A 63 -18.56 -9.42 10.00
CA THR A 63 -18.23 -8.39 9.01
C THR A 63 -16.90 -8.73 8.35
N MET A 64 -16.85 -8.67 7.05
CA MET A 64 -15.71 -9.09 6.24
C MET A 64 -15.51 -8.17 5.04
N ASN A 65 -14.33 -8.25 4.43
CA ASN A 65 -14.01 -7.61 3.18
C ASN A 65 -14.35 -6.12 3.17
N GLU A 66 -13.48 -5.31 3.76
CA GLU A 66 -13.55 -3.86 3.68
C GLU A 66 -13.16 -3.40 2.27
N LEU A 67 -14.17 -3.00 1.48
CA LEU A 67 -13.98 -2.64 0.08
C LEU A 67 -13.87 -1.12 -0.08
N HIS A 68 -12.81 -0.70 -0.74
CA HIS A 68 -12.57 0.69 -1.13
C HIS A 68 -13.04 0.95 -2.56
N GLY A 69 -13.54 2.16 -2.80
CA GLY A 69 -14.20 2.50 -4.05
C GLY A 69 -13.24 2.91 -5.16
N TYR A 70 -13.47 2.44 -6.37
CA TYR A 70 -12.73 2.84 -7.57
C TYR A 70 -13.56 3.80 -8.41
N THR A 71 -12.97 4.94 -8.77
CA THR A 71 -13.59 5.97 -9.62
C THR A 71 -13.45 5.67 -11.11
N ARG A 72 -12.57 4.73 -11.47
CA ARG A 72 -12.42 4.17 -12.81
C ARG A 72 -12.90 2.71 -12.84
N GLU A 73 -13.33 2.25 -14.02
CA GLU A 73 -13.58 0.83 -14.24
C GLU A 73 -12.25 0.09 -14.29
N MET A 74 -12.13 -0.94 -13.44
CA MET A 74 -10.95 -1.78 -13.35
C MET A 74 -11.11 -3.01 -14.22
N ASP A 75 -9.99 -3.56 -14.68
CA ASP A 75 -9.99 -4.82 -15.42
C ASP A 75 -10.41 -5.97 -14.49
N ALA A 76 -11.52 -6.62 -14.83
CA ALA A 76 -12.14 -7.66 -14.00
C ALA A 76 -11.21 -8.85 -13.75
N CYS A 77 -10.30 -9.17 -14.68
CA CYS A 77 -9.34 -10.27 -14.53
C CYS A 77 -8.36 -10.06 -13.39
N TYR A 78 -8.11 -8.81 -13.01
CA TYR A 78 -7.12 -8.44 -12.00
C TYR A 78 -7.70 -8.13 -10.61
N MET A 79 -9.03 -8.04 -10.50
CA MET A 79 -9.70 -7.72 -9.23
C MET A 79 -9.99 -8.98 -8.41
N ARG A 80 -8.93 -9.60 -7.86
CA ARG A 80 -8.99 -10.91 -7.19
C ARG A 80 -8.52 -10.90 -5.73
N ASP A 81 -8.51 -9.75 -5.09
CA ASP A 81 -7.88 -9.61 -3.77
C ASP A 81 -8.61 -10.40 -2.68
N ALA A 82 -9.93 -10.38 -2.67
CA ALA A 82 -10.73 -11.08 -1.66
C ALA A 82 -11.85 -11.90 -2.29
N VAL A 83 -12.33 -12.91 -1.57
CA VAL A 83 -13.51 -13.71 -1.92
C VAL A 83 -14.48 -13.76 -0.75
N LEU A 84 -15.77 -13.64 -1.04
CA LEU A 84 -16.84 -13.73 -0.04
C LEU A 84 -17.66 -15.01 -0.25
N PRO A 85 -17.76 -15.89 0.75
CA PRO A 85 -18.64 -17.04 0.68
C PRO A 85 -20.10 -16.62 0.80
N LEU A 86 -20.94 -17.08 -0.12
CA LEU A 86 -22.38 -16.90 -0.07
C LEU A 86 -23.02 -18.00 0.76
N GLU A 87 -24.01 -17.65 1.58
CA GLU A 87 -24.88 -18.62 2.23
C GLU A 87 -25.82 -19.29 1.21
N ALA A 88 -26.41 -20.43 1.60
CA ALA A 88 -27.28 -21.21 0.69
C ALA A 88 -28.52 -20.45 0.18
N ASP A 89 -28.99 -19.43 0.91
CA ASP A 89 -30.07 -18.54 0.49
C ASP A 89 -29.62 -17.46 -0.49
N ARG A 90 -28.30 -17.33 -0.72
CA ARG A 90 -27.67 -16.39 -1.63
C ARG A 90 -27.97 -14.92 -1.32
N VAL A 91 -28.25 -14.62 -0.07
CA VAL A 91 -28.40 -13.25 0.42
C VAL A 91 -27.03 -12.73 0.81
N LEU A 92 -26.68 -11.55 0.28
CA LEU A 92 -25.44 -10.84 0.59
C LEU A 92 -25.79 -9.56 1.38
N PRO A 93 -25.67 -9.57 2.71
CA PRO A 93 -25.82 -8.36 3.50
C PRO A 93 -24.60 -7.45 3.28
N LEU A 94 -24.86 -6.18 3.00
CA LEU A 94 -23.81 -5.17 2.85
C LEU A 94 -24.17 -3.88 3.57
N THR A 95 -23.13 -3.17 4.00
CA THR A 95 -23.22 -1.85 4.61
C THR A 95 -22.32 -0.87 3.86
N VAL A 96 -22.88 0.25 3.41
CA VAL A 96 -22.16 1.37 2.84
C VAL A 96 -21.94 2.41 3.92
N HIS A 97 -20.71 2.58 4.38
CA HIS A 97 -20.30 3.64 5.30
C HIS A 97 -20.08 4.91 4.48
N THR A 98 -21.04 5.84 4.51
CA THR A 98 -21.07 6.93 3.54
C THR A 98 -20.08 8.06 3.83
N TYR A 99 -19.71 8.28 5.10
CA TYR A 99 -18.87 9.42 5.52
C TYR A 99 -19.35 10.78 4.96
N GLY A 100 -20.68 10.93 4.80
CA GLY A 100 -21.28 12.12 4.22
C GLY A 100 -21.39 12.13 2.69
N TYR A 101 -20.91 11.10 2.01
CA TYR A 101 -21.12 10.95 0.56
C TYR A 101 -22.59 10.71 0.24
N THR A 102 -23.10 11.38 -0.82
CA THR A 102 -24.49 11.26 -1.24
C THR A 102 -24.64 10.14 -2.26
N VAL A 103 -25.26 9.04 -1.88
CA VAL A 103 -25.61 7.94 -2.79
C VAL A 103 -26.99 8.19 -3.35
N GLN A 104 -27.12 8.29 -4.68
CA GLN A 104 -28.39 8.49 -5.41
C GLN A 104 -29.03 7.19 -5.86
N SER A 105 -28.23 6.27 -6.37
CA SER A 105 -28.64 4.94 -6.77
C SER A 105 -27.51 3.93 -6.58
N ALA A 106 -27.84 2.65 -6.57
CA ALA A 106 -26.86 1.58 -6.53
C ALA A 106 -27.30 0.39 -7.37
N SER A 107 -26.32 -0.27 -7.97
CA SER A 107 -26.53 -1.49 -8.74
C SER A 107 -25.38 -2.46 -8.51
N TYR A 108 -25.60 -3.73 -8.84
CA TYR A 108 -24.51 -4.69 -8.87
C TYR A 108 -24.46 -5.43 -10.20
N GLU A 109 -23.27 -5.87 -10.57
CA GLU A 109 -23.02 -6.78 -11.69
C GLU A 109 -22.33 -8.04 -11.18
N ILE A 110 -22.60 -9.16 -11.84
CA ILE A 110 -21.85 -10.41 -11.68
C ILE A 110 -21.20 -10.72 -13.01
N ARG A 111 -19.87 -10.94 -13.00
CA ARG A 111 -19.10 -11.33 -14.19
C ARG A 111 -18.35 -12.63 -13.95
N SER A 112 -18.12 -13.42 -15.01
CA SER A 112 -17.19 -14.55 -14.95
C SER A 112 -15.76 -14.02 -14.91
N LEU A 113 -14.88 -14.70 -14.15
CA LEU A 113 -13.48 -14.27 -13.97
C LEU A 113 -12.60 -14.57 -15.20
N ASP A 114 -12.96 -15.57 -15.99
CA ASP A 114 -12.14 -16.04 -17.12
C ASP A 114 -12.48 -15.35 -18.45
N THR A 115 -13.73 -14.94 -18.65
CA THR A 115 -14.21 -14.37 -19.91
C THR A 115 -14.77 -12.96 -19.76
N GLU A 116 -14.79 -12.40 -18.55
CA GLU A 116 -15.40 -11.10 -18.21
C GLU A 116 -16.88 -10.96 -18.65
N ARG A 117 -17.49 -12.07 -18.99
CA ARG A 117 -18.87 -12.09 -19.44
C ARG A 117 -19.80 -11.66 -18.32
N LYS A 118 -20.58 -10.60 -18.55
CA LYS A 118 -21.67 -10.19 -17.66
C LYS A 118 -22.72 -11.30 -17.57
N ILE A 119 -22.97 -11.78 -16.36
CA ILE A 119 -23.93 -12.83 -16.05
C ILE A 119 -25.23 -12.20 -15.56
N ALA A 120 -25.15 -11.22 -14.66
CA ALA A 120 -26.29 -10.51 -14.09
C ALA A 120 -25.97 -9.02 -13.92
N GLU A 121 -27.03 -8.21 -13.92
CA GLU A 121 -27.00 -6.79 -13.56
C GLU A 121 -28.33 -6.43 -12.92
N THR A 122 -28.32 -5.88 -11.71
CA THR A 122 -29.53 -5.64 -10.95
C THR A 122 -29.41 -4.35 -10.13
N GLN A 123 -30.49 -3.57 -10.08
CA GLN A 123 -30.59 -2.38 -9.23
C GLN A 123 -30.86 -2.80 -7.78
N ILE A 124 -30.29 -2.03 -6.83
CA ILE A 124 -30.50 -2.23 -5.41
C ILE A 124 -31.41 -1.10 -4.89
N ASP A 125 -32.68 -1.42 -4.68
CA ASP A 125 -33.71 -0.45 -4.29
C ASP A 125 -34.10 -0.54 -2.81
N ASN A 126 -33.53 -1.50 -2.06
CA ASN A 126 -33.95 -1.84 -0.68
C ASN A 126 -33.02 -1.31 0.41
N PHE A 127 -32.26 -0.25 0.13
CA PHE A 127 -31.42 0.36 1.17
C PHE A 127 -32.24 0.88 2.35
N THR A 128 -31.78 0.55 3.53
CA THR A 128 -32.26 1.07 4.82
C THR A 128 -31.18 1.96 5.40
N ARG A 129 -31.53 3.20 5.78
CA ARG A 129 -30.61 4.13 6.41
C ARG A 129 -30.53 3.86 7.92
N ASP A 130 -29.30 3.75 8.44
CA ASP A 130 -28.96 3.61 9.85
C ASP A 130 -27.89 4.64 10.21
N GLY A 131 -28.30 5.84 10.67
CA GLY A 131 -27.40 6.98 10.85
C GLY A 131 -26.87 7.48 9.50
N ASP A 132 -25.56 7.48 9.34
CA ASP A 132 -24.87 7.82 8.09
C ASP A 132 -24.67 6.60 7.17
N ASP A 133 -24.94 5.40 7.67
CA ASP A 133 -24.77 4.17 6.90
C ASP A 133 -26.03 3.82 6.07
N LEU A 134 -25.80 3.11 4.99
CA LEU A 134 -26.84 2.49 4.17
C LEU A 134 -26.66 0.96 4.21
N ARG A 135 -27.71 0.23 4.59
CA ARG A 135 -27.70 -1.24 4.67
C ARG A 135 -28.66 -1.84 3.66
N ALA A 136 -28.24 -2.92 3.03
CA ALA A 136 -29.08 -3.69 2.12
C ALA A 136 -28.78 -5.19 2.22
N ASP A 137 -29.84 -6.00 2.12
CA ASP A 137 -29.73 -7.43 1.86
C ASP A 137 -29.89 -7.64 0.34
N VAL A 138 -28.78 -7.96 -0.32
CA VAL A 138 -28.73 -8.12 -1.78
C VAL A 138 -28.97 -9.58 -2.14
N GLN A 139 -30.07 -9.85 -2.86
CA GLN A 139 -30.36 -11.19 -3.34
C GLN A 139 -29.54 -11.45 -4.61
N ILE A 140 -28.60 -12.38 -4.52
CA ILE A 140 -27.81 -12.83 -5.68
C ILE A 140 -28.63 -13.78 -6.54
N GLU A 141 -28.66 -13.53 -7.84
CA GLU A 141 -29.41 -14.35 -8.78
C GLU A 141 -28.91 -15.80 -8.87
N ASN A 142 -29.80 -16.73 -9.20
CA ASN A 142 -29.53 -18.17 -9.23
C ASN A 142 -28.70 -18.61 -10.47
N LEU A 143 -27.74 -17.78 -10.89
CA LEU A 143 -26.83 -18.01 -12.01
C LEU A 143 -25.39 -18.31 -11.57
N VAL A 144 -25.14 -18.23 -10.24
CA VAL A 144 -23.87 -18.58 -9.60
C VAL A 144 -23.88 -20.09 -9.32
N GLU A 145 -22.94 -20.84 -9.91
CA GLU A 145 -22.79 -22.28 -9.72
C GLU A 145 -22.00 -22.58 -8.44
N GLU A 146 -22.29 -23.72 -7.78
CA GLU A 146 -21.55 -24.17 -6.60
C GLU A 146 -20.09 -24.47 -6.93
N GLY A 147 -19.16 -24.03 -6.09
CA GLY A 147 -17.74 -24.26 -6.25
C GLY A 147 -17.04 -23.33 -7.24
N GLU A 148 -17.77 -22.46 -7.93
CA GLU A 148 -17.20 -21.54 -8.91
C GLU A 148 -17.15 -20.11 -8.35
N GLU A 149 -16.06 -19.40 -8.69
CA GLU A 149 -15.86 -17.99 -8.31
C GLU A 149 -16.36 -17.04 -9.39
N TYR A 150 -16.96 -15.95 -8.95
CA TYR A 150 -17.47 -14.88 -9.81
C TYR A 150 -17.02 -13.53 -9.27
N LEU A 151 -16.83 -12.56 -10.15
CA LEU A 151 -16.62 -11.18 -9.77
C LEU A 151 -17.97 -10.51 -9.47
N PHE A 152 -18.10 -9.95 -8.29
CA PHE A 152 -19.20 -9.06 -7.88
C PHE A 152 -18.70 -7.63 -7.92
N ILE A 153 -19.41 -6.76 -8.66
CA ILE A 153 -19.11 -5.34 -8.79
C ILE A 153 -20.31 -4.57 -8.27
N LEU A 154 -20.15 -3.89 -7.15
CA LEU A 154 -21.13 -2.93 -6.65
C LEU A 154 -20.79 -1.55 -7.24
N THR A 155 -21.77 -0.89 -7.86
CA THR A 155 -21.64 0.48 -8.36
C THR A 155 -22.56 1.39 -7.56
N LEU A 156 -21.99 2.42 -6.95
CA LEU A 156 -22.72 3.52 -6.32
C LEU A 156 -22.70 4.72 -7.26
N GLU A 157 -23.85 5.34 -7.50
CA GLU A 157 -23.97 6.58 -8.25
C GLU A 157 -24.10 7.74 -7.25
N GLY A 158 -23.20 8.68 -7.33
CA GLY A 158 -23.17 9.89 -6.53
C GLY A 158 -23.78 11.09 -7.24
N GLU A 159 -23.45 12.30 -6.77
CA GLU A 159 -23.85 13.54 -7.42
C GLU A 159 -23.12 13.70 -8.77
N GLN A 160 -23.76 14.40 -9.73
CA GLN A 160 -23.19 14.69 -11.05
C GLN A 160 -22.80 13.43 -11.86
N ASP A 161 -23.53 12.34 -11.70
CA ASP A 161 -23.31 11.06 -12.39
C ASP A 161 -21.94 10.41 -12.08
N GLN A 162 -21.31 10.79 -10.95
CA GLN A 162 -20.08 10.16 -10.48
C GLN A 162 -20.36 8.71 -10.08
N GLN A 163 -19.61 7.77 -10.65
CA GLN A 163 -19.72 6.35 -10.32
C GLN A 163 -18.53 5.90 -9.50
N VAL A 164 -18.81 5.18 -8.40
CA VAL A 164 -17.81 4.55 -7.56
C VAL A 164 -18.08 3.05 -7.55
N ARG A 165 -17.08 2.25 -7.92
CA ARG A 165 -17.19 0.80 -8.08
C ARG A 165 -16.40 0.07 -7.01
N TYR A 166 -16.99 -0.99 -6.46
CA TYR A 166 -16.40 -1.86 -5.45
C TYR A 166 -16.33 -3.27 -5.98
N TYR A 167 -15.20 -3.92 -5.83
CA TYR A 167 -14.91 -5.21 -6.44
C TYR A 167 -14.61 -6.25 -5.36
N THR A 168 -15.23 -7.41 -5.45
CA THR A 168 -14.87 -8.60 -4.68
C THR A 168 -15.29 -9.86 -5.45
N ARG A 169 -14.60 -10.97 -5.21
CA ARG A 169 -15.10 -12.25 -5.67
C ARG A 169 -16.22 -12.73 -4.76
N ILE A 170 -17.18 -13.46 -5.31
CA ILE A 170 -18.20 -14.20 -4.57
C ILE A 170 -18.16 -15.66 -5.00
N MET A 171 -18.49 -16.55 -4.09
CA MET A 171 -18.52 -17.98 -4.32
C MET A 171 -19.64 -18.61 -3.49
N LEU A 172 -20.38 -19.58 -4.07
CA LEU A 172 -21.24 -20.47 -3.30
C LEU A 172 -20.41 -21.71 -2.94
N PRO A 173 -19.93 -21.87 -1.68
CA PRO A 173 -19.01 -22.92 -1.32
C PRO A 173 -19.65 -24.32 -1.44
N ASP A 174 -18.85 -25.31 -1.87
CA ASP A 174 -19.21 -26.72 -1.88
C ASP A 174 -18.24 -27.49 -0.96
N ASP A 175 -18.68 -27.82 0.26
CA ASP A 175 -17.94 -28.58 1.28
C ASP A 175 -16.54 -27.98 1.61
N CYS A 176 -16.43 -26.64 1.64
CA CYS A 176 -15.15 -25.94 1.87
C CYS A 176 -14.84 -25.69 3.35
N HIS A 177 -15.83 -25.77 4.25
CA HIS A 177 -15.68 -25.54 5.69
C HIS A 177 -15.08 -24.15 6.03
N GLU A 178 -15.43 -23.13 5.25
CA GLU A 178 -14.92 -21.77 5.35
C GLU A 178 -15.25 -21.14 6.71
N LYS A 179 -16.45 -21.43 7.24
CA LYS A 179 -16.86 -20.93 8.54
C LYS A 179 -16.03 -21.53 9.68
N GLU A 180 -15.82 -22.85 9.68
CA GLU A 180 -15.00 -23.51 10.68
C GLU A 180 -13.54 -23.05 10.63
N CYS A 181 -13.00 -22.79 9.42
CA CYS A 181 -11.67 -22.24 9.24
C CYS A 181 -11.56 -20.81 9.78
N LEU A 182 -12.57 -19.96 9.52
CA LEU A 182 -12.66 -18.60 10.06
C LEU A 182 -12.76 -18.59 11.59
N ASP A 183 -13.62 -19.43 12.15
CA ASP A 183 -13.78 -19.57 13.60
C ASP A 183 -12.47 -20.04 14.26
N PHE A 184 -11.71 -20.92 13.59
CA PHE A 184 -10.39 -21.33 14.07
C PHE A 184 -9.34 -20.22 13.98
N ALA A 185 -9.31 -19.44 12.90
CA ALA A 185 -8.39 -18.29 12.78
C ALA A 185 -8.65 -17.27 13.89
N ALA A 186 -9.92 -16.94 14.14
CA ALA A 186 -10.32 -16.04 15.21
C ALA A 186 -9.93 -16.57 16.59
N TYR A 187 -10.19 -17.86 16.86
CA TYR A 187 -9.74 -18.52 18.08
C TYR A 187 -8.21 -18.46 18.26
N PHE A 188 -7.44 -18.71 17.19
CA PHE A 188 -5.97 -18.65 17.24
C PHE A 188 -5.50 -17.24 17.56
N HIS A 189 -6.02 -16.23 16.86
CA HIS A 189 -5.73 -14.82 17.07
C HIS A 189 -6.02 -14.38 18.53
N GLU A 190 -7.23 -14.62 19.01
CA GLU A 190 -7.66 -14.28 20.38
C GLU A 190 -6.81 -14.99 21.43
N THR A 191 -6.53 -16.28 21.22
CA THR A 191 -5.71 -17.08 22.14
C THR A 191 -4.26 -16.57 22.18
N ALA A 192 -3.67 -16.22 21.03
CA ALA A 192 -2.33 -15.65 20.97
C ALA A 192 -2.21 -14.36 21.79
N LEU A 193 -3.23 -13.51 21.76
CA LEU A 193 -3.30 -12.25 22.52
C LEU A 193 -3.62 -12.42 24.00
N SER A 194 -4.27 -13.53 24.40
CA SER A 194 -4.80 -13.72 25.76
C SER A 194 -3.74 -13.88 26.85
N GLY A 195 -2.47 -14.12 26.46
CA GLY A 195 -1.39 -14.50 27.38
C GLY A 195 -1.40 -15.96 27.81
N ASN A 196 -2.43 -16.74 27.46
CA ASN A 196 -2.54 -18.17 27.75
C ASN A 196 -2.53 -19.02 26.45
N TYR A 197 -1.47 -18.89 25.72
CA TYR A 197 -1.32 -19.38 24.34
C TYR A 197 -0.62 -20.75 24.21
N SER A 198 -0.33 -21.44 25.31
CA SER A 198 0.48 -22.68 25.28
C SER A 198 -0.15 -23.80 24.42
N GLU A 199 -1.47 -23.85 24.31
CA GLU A 199 -2.19 -24.85 23.52
C GLU A 199 -2.00 -24.67 22.00
N LEU A 200 -1.69 -23.44 21.54
CA LEU A 200 -1.40 -23.15 20.13
C LEU A 200 -0.15 -23.86 19.62
N ASN A 201 0.75 -24.29 20.54
CA ASN A 201 1.97 -25.01 20.16
C ASN A 201 1.71 -26.30 19.37
N THR A 202 0.51 -26.88 19.49
CA THR A 202 0.13 -28.10 18.76
C THR A 202 -0.15 -27.87 17.28
N TYR A 203 -0.26 -26.62 16.86
CA TYR A 203 -0.53 -26.20 15.48
C TYR A 203 0.73 -25.66 14.78
N LEU A 204 1.82 -25.44 15.52
CA LEU A 204 3.05 -24.85 14.99
C LEU A 204 4.03 -25.93 14.51
N GLU A 205 4.84 -25.57 13.52
CA GLU A 205 5.97 -26.35 13.00
C GLU A 205 7.30 -25.71 13.43
N THR A 206 7.48 -25.49 14.72
CA THR A 206 8.60 -24.74 15.29
C THR A 206 9.95 -25.31 14.84
N ASP A 207 10.79 -24.47 14.20
CA ASP A 207 12.19 -24.78 13.90
C ASP A 207 13.10 -24.07 14.90
N THR A 208 13.90 -24.87 15.61
CA THR A 208 14.87 -24.37 16.60
C THR A 208 16.08 -23.68 15.98
N ASN A 209 16.25 -23.75 14.67
CA ASN A 209 17.35 -23.11 13.92
C ASN A 209 16.97 -21.72 13.38
N THR A 210 15.72 -21.29 13.51
CA THR A 210 15.32 -19.94 13.13
C THR A 210 15.76 -18.95 14.19
N ASP A 211 16.83 -18.21 13.91
CA ASP A 211 17.46 -17.23 14.81
C ASP A 211 16.72 -15.87 14.87
N MET A 212 15.46 -15.85 14.46
CA MET A 212 14.63 -14.65 14.35
C MET A 212 13.88 -14.39 15.67
N ASP A 213 14.54 -13.76 16.61
CA ASP A 213 13.94 -13.39 17.90
C ASP A 213 13.25 -12.02 17.86
N THR A 214 12.45 -11.77 16.81
CA THR A 214 11.74 -10.51 16.58
C THR A 214 10.22 -10.71 16.59
N LEU A 215 9.48 -9.64 16.86
CA LEU A 215 8.03 -9.60 16.69
C LEU A 215 7.61 -8.95 15.37
N SER A 216 8.55 -8.37 14.62
CA SER A 216 8.25 -7.77 13.31
C SER A 216 7.82 -8.81 12.27
N GLN A 217 8.32 -10.03 12.41
CA GLN A 217 7.92 -11.15 11.56
C GLN A 217 7.86 -12.44 12.37
N VAL A 218 6.70 -13.04 12.45
CA VAL A 218 6.41 -14.31 13.12
C VAL A 218 5.78 -15.25 12.09
N THR A 219 6.20 -16.51 12.09
CA THR A 219 5.69 -17.51 11.14
C THR A 219 5.27 -18.79 11.87
N ILE A 220 4.70 -19.75 11.14
CA ILE A 220 4.37 -21.09 11.68
C ILE A 220 5.60 -21.80 12.28
N HIS A 221 6.82 -21.42 11.86
CA HIS A 221 8.08 -21.98 12.36
C HIS A 221 8.63 -21.26 13.59
N SER A 222 8.02 -20.15 13.99
CA SER A 222 8.45 -19.38 15.16
C SER A 222 8.12 -20.08 16.48
N SER A 223 8.80 -19.66 17.55
CA SER A 223 8.53 -20.18 18.89
C SER A 223 7.14 -19.80 19.37
N ILE A 224 6.55 -20.63 20.23
CA ILE A 224 5.24 -20.32 20.84
C ILE A 224 5.24 -19.00 21.64
N GLN A 225 6.39 -18.59 22.18
CA GLN A 225 6.50 -17.29 22.85
C GLN A 225 6.36 -16.12 21.86
N GLN A 226 6.95 -16.23 20.67
CA GLN A 226 6.82 -15.20 19.63
C GLN A 226 5.39 -15.14 19.09
N VAL A 227 4.75 -16.30 18.83
CA VAL A 227 3.34 -16.38 18.45
C VAL A 227 2.46 -15.75 19.52
N GLY A 228 2.70 -16.04 20.82
CA GLY A 228 2.03 -15.47 21.97
C GLY A 228 2.59 -14.08 22.40
N TRP A 229 3.13 -13.31 21.45
CA TRP A 229 3.56 -11.92 21.63
C TRP A 229 4.72 -11.69 22.59
N LYS A 230 5.40 -12.73 23.10
CA LYS A 230 6.61 -12.64 23.94
C LYS A 230 6.52 -11.60 25.08
N GLY A 231 5.34 -11.45 25.68
CA GLY A 231 5.09 -10.47 26.73
C GLY A 231 4.90 -9.03 26.26
N PHE A 232 4.73 -8.82 24.96
CA PHE A 232 4.31 -7.52 24.42
C PHE A 232 2.87 -7.23 24.89
N ALA A 233 2.73 -6.26 25.78
CA ALA A 233 1.45 -5.88 26.37
C ALA A 233 0.82 -4.75 25.53
N GLY A 234 0.21 -5.08 24.42
CA GLY A 234 -0.56 -4.15 23.58
C GLY A 234 -2.06 -4.39 23.67
N THR A 235 -2.84 -3.42 23.24
CA THR A 235 -4.31 -3.49 23.12
C THR A 235 -4.69 -3.28 21.66
N VAL A 236 -5.49 -4.19 21.11
CA VAL A 236 -6.06 -4.06 19.76
C VAL A 236 -6.98 -2.84 19.71
N VAL A 237 -6.87 -2.04 18.67
CA VAL A 237 -7.69 -0.85 18.41
C VAL A 237 -8.81 -1.22 17.45
N GLY A 238 -10.05 -1.10 17.88
CA GLY A 238 -11.21 -1.50 17.07
C GLY A 238 -11.34 -3.01 16.92
N GLU A 239 -12.06 -3.42 15.90
CA GLU A 239 -12.20 -4.83 15.49
C GLU A 239 -11.24 -5.12 14.34
N PRO A 240 -10.61 -6.30 14.28
CA PRO A 240 -9.82 -6.68 13.12
C PRO A 240 -10.64 -6.74 11.84
N VAL A 241 -10.13 -6.16 10.76
CA VAL A 241 -10.70 -6.38 9.42
C VAL A 241 -10.31 -7.78 8.97
N VAL A 242 -11.28 -8.55 8.54
CA VAL A 242 -11.10 -9.95 8.11
C VAL A 242 -11.35 -10.05 6.62
N GLU A 243 -10.40 -10.63 5.90
CA GLU A 243 -10.54 -10.93 4.49
C GLU A 243 -10.31 -12.42 4.20
N MET A 244 -11.17 -13.03 3.40
CA MET A 244 -10.89 -14.34 2.82
C MET A 244 -10.18 -14.15 1.48
N LYS A 245 -9.02 -14.77 1.34
CA LYS A 245 -8.19 -14.70 0.11
C LYS A 245 -8.47 -15.84 -0.83
N GLU A 246 -8.65 -17.04 -0.29
CA GLU A 246 -8.93 -18.24 -1.06
C GLU A 246 -9.88 -19.17 -0.30
N ILE A 247 -10.82 -19.75 -1.02
CA ILE A 247 -11.77 -20.76 -0.51
C ILE A 247 -11.76 -21.95 -1.47
N ASN A 248 -11.39 -23.12 -0.97
CA ASN A 248 -11.49 -24.37 -1.74
C ASN A 248 -11.62 -25.57 -0.79
N SER A 249 -11.95 -26.73 -1.32
CA SER A 249 -12.14 -27.98 -0.54
C SER A 249 -10.87 -28.48 0.16
N SER A 250 -9.69 -27.95 -0.16
CA SER A 250 -8.42 -28.37 0.41
C SER A 250 -7.94 -27.47 1.54
N TYR A 251 -8.26 -26.18 1.48
CA TYR A 251 -7.91 -25.18 2.48
C TYR A 251 -8.70 -23.87 2.28
N VAL A 252 -8.67 -23.03 3.31
CA VAL A 252 -9.12 -21.64 3.29
C VAL A 252 -7.94 -20.76 3.69
N ALA A 253 -7.71 -19.65 2.95
CA ALA A 253 -6.73 -18.64 3.29
C ALA A 253 -7.42 -17.35 3.73
N LEU A 254 -6.94 -16.77 4.83
CA LEU A 254 -7.54 -15.63 5.54
C LEU A 254 -6.45 -14.62 5.89
N GLU A 255 -6.80 -13.35 5.90
CA GLU A 255 -5.96 -12.27 6.44
C GLU A 255 -6.75 -11.43 7.44
N PHE A 256 -6.06 -11.06 8.53
CA PHE A 256 -6.57 -10.16 9.56
C PHE A 256 -5.68 -8.93 9.59
N TYR A 257 -6.29 -7.75 9.48
CA TYR A 257 -5.64 -6.44 9.55
C TYR A 257 -6.13 -5.70 10.77
N TYR A 258 -5.21 -5.21 11.61
CA TYR A 258 -5.57 -4.47 12.81
C TYR A 258 -4.42 -3.63 13.33
N GLN A 259 -4.73 -2.71 14.23
CA GLN A 259 -3.73 -1.93 14.95
C GLN A 259 -3.64 -2.37 16.41
N ILE A 260 -2.43 -2.30 16.96
CA ILE A 260 -2.18 -2.48 18.39
C ILE A 260 -1.55 -1.20 18.94
N GLN A 261 -2.03 -0.77 20.10
CA GLN A 261 -1.43 0.32 20.85
C GLN A 261 -0.80 -0.17 22.14
N ARG A 262 0.35 0.38 22.48
CA ARG A 262 1.04 0.15 23.75
C ARG A 262 1.55 1.47 24.31
N GLN A 263 1.46 1.63 25.64
CA GLN A 263 2.13 2.72 26.32
C GLN A 263 3.48 2.23 26.88
N ASP A 264 4.52 3.02 26.67
CA ASP A 264 5.83 2.80 27.28
C ASP A 264 5.85 3.22 28.76
N ALA A 265 6.99 3.02 29.43
CA ALA A 265 7.16 3.40 30.85
C ALA A 265 7.10 4.94 31.08
N ALA A 266 7.26 5.75 30.04
CA ALA A 266 7.16 7.21 30.08
C ALA A 266 5.73 7.70 29.80
N GLY A 267 4.80 6.79 29.42
CA GLY A 267 3.43 7.09 29.08
C GLY A 267 3.21 7.53 27.62
N LYS A 268 4.22 7.35 26.75
CA LYS A 268 4.08 7.58 25.30
C LYS A 268 3.30 6.42 24.69
N THR A 269 2.41 6.75 23.76
CA THR A 269 1.66 5.76 22.99
C THR A 269 2.44 5.39 21.73
N HIS A 270 2.64 4.11 21.53
CA HIS A 270 3.20 3.51 20.33
C HIS A 270 2.08 2.76 19.62
N THR A 271 1.89 3.02 18.34
CA THR A 271 0.88 2.37 17.50
C THR A 271 1.59 1.49 16.47
N TYR A 272 1.10 0.28 16.33
CA TYR A 272 1.66 -0.73 15.44
C TYR A 272 0.59 -1.21 14.49
N GLN A 273 0.94 -1.33 13.22
CA GLN A 273 0.15 -2.02 12.21
C GLN A 273 0.49 -3.50 12.26
N VAL A 274 -0.52 -4.36 12.22
CA VAL A 274 -0.37 -5.81 12.24
C VAL A 274 -1.17 -6.44 11.12
N GLU A 275 -0.55 -7.39 10.45
CA GLU A 275 -1.18 -8.25 9.45
C GLU A 275 -0.95 -9.70 9.85
N GLU A 276 -2.00 -10.52 9.89
CA GLU A 276 -1.93 -11.94 10.16
C GLU A 276 -2.50 -12.75 9.01
N TYR A 277 -1.71 -13.62 8.43
CA TYR A 277 -2.12 -14.55 7.38
C TYR A 277 -2.30 -15.95 7.97
N PHE A 278 -3.39 -16.61 7.59
CA PHE A 278 -3.71 -17.98 7.97
C PHE A 278 -4.05 -18.81 6.74
N LYS A 279 -3.42 -19.99 6.59
CA LYS A 279 -3.84 -21.03 5.65
C LYS A 279 -4.25 -22.26 6.45
N ILE A 280 -5.54 -22.61 6.39
CA ILE A 280 -6.17 -23.55 7.31
C ILE A 280 -6.88 -24.64 6.52
N ARG A 281 -6.79 -25.88 7.00
CA ARG A 281 -7.53 -27.01 6.48
C ARG A 281 -8.37 -27.67 7.57
N TYR A 282 -9.64 -27.90 7.27
CA TYR A 282 -10.49 -28.74 8.09
C TYR A 282 -10.24 -30.23 7.82
N GLY A 283 -9.99 -31.02 8.84
CA GLY A 283 -9.69 -32.46 8.74
C GLY A 283 -10.80 -33.37 9.25
N GLY A 284 -12.03 -32.89 9.34
CA GLY A 284 -13.19 -33.63 9.81
C GLY A 284 -13.28 -33.82 11.34
N GLN A 285 -12.14 -33.95 12.03
CA GLN A 285 -12.07 -34.07 13.50
C GLN A 285 -11.17 -33.01 14.16
N ARG A 286 -10.31 -32.35 13.38
CA ARG A 286 -9.42 -31.29 13.87
C ARG A 286 -9.07 -30.33 12.76
N MET A 287 -8.70 -29.11 13.16
CA MET A 287 -8.12 -28.11 12.27
C MET A 287 -6.63 -28.34 12.09
N TYR A 288 -6.11 -28.02 10.92
CA TYR A 288 -4.68 -27.99 10.59
C TYR A 288 -4.31 -26.59 10.14
N LEU A 289 -3.36 -25.99 10.82
CA LEU A 289 -2.71 -24.77 10.35
C LEU A 289 -1.64 -25.19 9.35
N LEU A 290 -1.82 -24.86 8.08
CA LEU A 290 -0.90 -25.22 7.00
C LEU A 290 0.17 -24.17 6.81
N ASP A 291 -0.19 -22.90 7.07
CA ASP A 291 0.73 -21.77 7.07
C ASP A 291 0.18 -20.67 7.99
N TYR A 292 1.10 -19.91 8.56
CA TYR A 292 0.81 -18.76 9.41
C TYR A 292 1.94 -17.77 9.32
N SER A 293 1.60 -16.52 9.12
CA SER A 293 2.55 -15.41 9.30
C SER A 293 1.86 -14.22 9.96
N ARG A 294 2.64 -13.48 10.74
CA ARG A 294 2.26 -12.20 11.30
C ARG A 294 3.38 -11.22 11.11
N THR A 295 3.08 -10.09 10.50
CA THR A 295 3.97 -8.94 10.41
C THR A 295 3.50 -7.85 11.33
N MET A 296 4.44 -7.08 11.89
CA MET A 296 4.16 -5.94 12.75
C MET A 296 5.16 -4.84 12.47
N GLU A 297 4.66 -3.63 12.26
CA GLU A 297 5.48 -2.43 12.05
C GLU A 297 4.95 -1.26 12.89
N GLU A 298 5.85 -0.42 13.38
CA GLU A 298 5.52 0.73 14.20
C GLU A 298 5.34 1.98 13.35
N TYR A 299 4.28 2.76 13.62
CA TYR A 299 4.13 4.11 13.09
C TYR A 299 5.09 5.06 13.82
N LEU A 300 6.03 5.64 13.06
CA LEU A 300 7.02 6.55 13.63
C LEU A 300 6.47 7.98 13.69
N THR A 301 6.75 8.63 14.82
CA THR A 301 6.44 10.04 15.04
C THR A 301 7.66 10.72 15.64
N GLN A 302 7.75 12.05 15.56
CA GLN A 302 8.82 12.79 16.24
C GLN A 302 8.81 12.54 17.77
N GLU A 303 7.66 12.21 18.34
CA GLU A 303 7.49 11.99 19.78
C GLU A 303 8.02 10.63 20.25
N ASN A 304 7.83 9.56 19.43
CA ASN A 304 8.30 8.21 19.77
C ASN A 304 9.70 7.91 19.21
N LEU A 305 10.32 8.88 18.51
CA LEU A 305 11.64 8.73 17.94
C LEU A 305 12.71 8.52 19.02
N GLU A 306 13.47 7.45 18.90
CA GLU A 306 14.64 7.15 19.71
C GLU A 306 15.91 7.27 18.87
N ALA A 307 16.62 8.38 19.00
CA ALA A 307 17.85 8.64 18.26
C ALA A 307 19.06 8.75 19.20
N GLY A 308 20.06 7.92 18.97
CA GLY A 308 21.38 8.00 19.61
C GLY A 308 22.28 9.02 18.93
N THR A 309 23.60 8.89 19.11
CA THR A 309 24.57 9.81 18.50
C THR A 309 24.78 9.49 17.02
N ASN A 310 24.78 8.20 16.65
CA ASN A 310 25.06 7.70 15.30
C ASN A 310 24.06 6.61 14.86
N ASP A 311 22.98 6.45 15.58
CA ASP A 311 21.96 5.43 15.34
C ASP A 311 20.56 6.02 15.50
N LEU A 312 19.64 5.47 14.75
CA LEU A 312 18.22 5.74 14.80
C LEU A 312 17.50 4.42 15.04
N SER A 313 16.70 4.35 16.10
CA SER A 313 15.81 3.22 16.32
C SER A 313 14.56 3.40 15.46
N LEU A 314 14.27 2.40 14.63
CA LEU A 314 13.05 2.34 13.83
C LEU A 314 11.90 1.64 14.58
N GLY A 315 12.06 1.40 15.88
CA GLY A 315 11.10 0.64 16.67
C GLY A 315 10.97 -0.79 16.17
N VAL A 316 9.74 -1.22 15.90
CA VAL A 316 9.47 -2.50 15.24
C VAL A 316 9.32 -2.24 13.75
N ALA A 317 10.24 -2.75 12.95
CA ALA A 317 10.29 -2.55 11.50
C ALA A 317 10.50 -3.89 10.78
N GLY A 318 10.07 -3.96 9.52
CA GLY A 318 10.32 -5.10 8.64
C GLY A 318 11.83 -5.32 8.39
N ASN A 319 12.19 -6.54 8.04
CA ASN A 319 13.59 -6.89 7.75
C ASN A 319 14.08 -6.37 6.40
N ASP A 320 13.16 -6.08 5.49
CA ASP A 320 13.43 -5.67 4.10
C ASP A 320 13.29 -4.15 3.90
N LEU A 321 13.62 -3.38 4.93
CA LEU A 321 13.50 -1.93 4.89
C LEU A 321 14.37 -1.33 3.78
N THR A 322 13.74 -0.66 2.82
CA THR A 322 14.44 0.11 1.79
C THR A 322 14.78 1.49 2.31
N TYR A 323 16.05 1.88 2.25
CA TYR A 323 16.50 3.19 2.65
C TYR A 323 17.50 3.80 1.66
N PHE A 324 17.56 5.13 1.65
CA PHE A 324 18.55 5.92 0.92
C PHE A 324 19.26 6.85 1.90
N SER A 325 20.55 7.08 1.67
CA SER A 325 21.31 8.07 2.45
C SER A 325 22.12 8.95 1.51
N ASN A 326 22.34 10.20 1.93
CA ASN A 326 23.34 11.03 1.26
C ASN A 326 24.75 10.47 1.46
N GLU A 327 25.77 10.97 0.72
CA GLU A 327 27.15 10.46 0.80
C GLU A 327 27.74 10.56 2.20
N THR A 328 27.36 11.58 2.96
CA THR A 328 27.83 11.78 4.33
C THR A 328 27.09 10.93 5.38
N GLY A 329 26.01 10.29 5.02
CA GLY A 329 25.17 9.50 5.93
C GLY A 329 24.42 10.32 6.97
N THR A 330 24.34 11.65 6.81
CA THR A 330 23.69 12.56 7.77
C THR A 330 22.20 12.77 7.51
N VAL A 331 21.75 12.42 6.32
CA VAL A 331 20.35 12.44 5.89
C VAL A 331 19.97 11.07 5.37
N VAL A 332 18.93 10.48 5.94
CA VAL A 332 18.46 9.14 5.59
C VAL A 332 16.96 9.19 5.30
N ALA A 333 16.57 8.70 4.14
CA ALA A 333 15.16 8.49 3.77
C ALA A 333 14.83 7.00 3.79
N PHE A 334 13.65 6.63 4.31
CA PHE A 334 13.20 5.24 4.38
C PHE A 334 11.67 5.15 4.35
N VAL A 335 11.17 3.97 3.97
CA VAL A 335 9.74 3.68 3.93
C VAL A 335 9.40 2.69 5.03
N GLN A 336 8.40 3.02 5.86
CA GLN A 336 7.88 2.15 6.91
C GLN A 336 6.38 2.38 7.06
N THR A 337 5.59 1.34 7.27
CA THR A 337 4.12 1.40 7.39
C THR A 337 3.41 2.09 6.21
N GLY A 338 3.97 1.99 4.99
CA GLY A 338 3.41 2.69 3.82
C GLY A 338 3.61 4.21 3.81
N GLU A 339 4.48 4.74 4.67
CA GLU A 339 4.83 6.15 4.79
C GLU A 339 6.30 6.38 4.44
N LEU A 340 6.61 7.52 3.82
CA LEU A 340 7.98 7.93 3.52
C LEU A 340 8.48 8.92 4.55
N TYR A 341 9.59 8.58 5.19
CA TYR A 341 10.26 9.39 6.20
C TYR A 341 11.62 9.89 5.72
N LEU A 342 12.00 11.07 6.20
CA LEU A 342 13.35 11.61 6.10
C LEU A 342 13.85 11.95 7.49
N TYR A 343 14.99 11.39 7.87
CA TYR A 343 15.67 11.69 9.13
C TYR A 343 16.92 12.54 8.89
N ASP A 344 17.00 13.69 9.57
CA ASP A 344 18.21 14.53 9.64
C ASP A 344 18.94 14.29 10.96
N GLN A 345 20.08 13.62 10.88
CA GLN A 345 20.90 13.31 12.05
C GLN A 345 21.44 14.54 12.75
N ASN A 346 21.82 15.60 12.01
CA ASN A 346 22.39 16.82 12.57
C ASN A 346 21.38 17.58 13.44
N ASN A 347 20.13 17.64 12.97
CA ASN A 347 19.03 18.33 13.65
C ASN A 347 18.21 17.39 14.56
N ARG A 348 18.41 16.07 14.44
CA ARG A 348 17.60 15.02 15.08
C ARG A 348 16.11 15.20 14.79
N GLU A 349 15.81 15.50 13.56
CA GLU A 349 14.46 15.78 13.08
C GLU A 349 13.99 14.65 12.15
N LEU A 350 12.81 14.09 12.44
CA LEU A 350 12.10 13.17 11.58
C LEU A 350 11.02 13.95 10.84
N THR A 351 11.05 13.92 9.52
CA THR A 351 10.03 14.51 8.66
C THR A 351 9.26 13.42 7.97
N ARG A 352 7.94 13.43 8.07
CA ARG A 352 7.05 12.59 7.25
C ARG A 352 6.87 13.26 5.89
N VAL A 353 7.57 12.74 4.87
CA VAL A 353 7.61 13.31 3.52
C VAL A 353 6.35 12.99 2.75
N PHE A 354 5.86 11.76 2.88
CA PHE A 354 4.63 11.32 2.24
C PHE A 354 3.87 10.35 3.15
N SER A 355 2.55 10.53 3.18
CA SER A 355 1.62 9.61 3.84
C SER A 355 0.21 9.85 3.29
N PHE A 356 -0.55 8.79 3.09
CA PHE A 356 -1.99 8.91 2.94
C PHE A 356 -2.72 9.08 4.27
N ILE A 357 -2.08 8.76 5.39
CA ILE A 357 -2.67 8.88 6.72
C ILE A 357 -2.59 10.33 7.18
N GLY A 358 -3.73 10.91 7.56
CA GLY A 358 -3.81 12.24 8.15
C GLY A 358 -3.48 12.25 9.64
N ASP A 359 -4.28 12.97 10.41
CA ASP A 359 -4.11 13.08 11.86
C ASP A 359 -4.77 11.93 12.62
N ASP A 360 -5.73 11.24 12.00
CA ASP A 360 -6.48 10.13 12.59
C ASP A 360 -6.05 8.78 12.00
N LEU A 361 -5.21 8.07 12.73
CA LEU A 361 -4.76 6.71 12.36
C LEU A 361 -5.90 5.70 12.26
N SER A 362 -7.08 6.01 12.82
CA SER A 362 -8.24 5.12 12.80
C SER A 362 -9.16 5.32 11.58
N ASP A 363 -8.91 6.32 10.74
CA ASP A 363 -9.66 6.48 9.48
C ASP A 363 -9.27 5.40 8.49
N ILE A 364 -10.17 4.44 8.31
CA ILE A 364 -9.95 3.27 7.45
C ILE A 364 -9.73 3.67 5.98
N ARG A 365 -10.33 4.78 5.54
CA ARG A 365 -10.19 5.29 4.16
C ARG A 365 -8.77 5.71 3.85
N GLU A 366 -8.13 6.38 4.80
CA GLU A 366 -6.76 6.89 4.67
C GLU A 366 -5.71 5.80 4.96
N ASN A 367 -6.06 4.84 5.82
CA ASN A 367 -5.15 3.76 6.26
C ASN A 367 -5.26 2.48 5.41
N TYR A 368 -5.79 2.57 4.21
CA TYR A 368 -5.85 1.43 3.29
C TYR A 368 -4.48 1.13 2.68
N ARG A 369 -4.01 -0.12 2.83
CA ARG A 369 -2.62 -0.50 2.56
C ARG A 369 -2.36 -1.10 1.17
N GLN A 370 -3.16 -0.76 0.20
CA GLN A 370 -2.98 -1.22 -1.18
C GLN A 370 -2.12 -0.24 -1.99
N HIS A 371 -0.99 0.20 -1.41
CA HIS A 371 0.02 1.02 -2.07
C HIS A 371 1.42 0.76 -1.51
N ASP A 372 2.43 1.10 -2.30
CA ASP A 372 3.83 1.09 -1.91
C ASP A 372 4.52 2.39 -2.35
N ILE A 373 5.68 2.67 -1.75
CA ILE A 373 6.52 3.83 -2.06
C ILE A 373 7.91 3.34 -2.45
N ARG A 374 8.45 3.86 -3.56
CA ARG A 374 9.82 3.58 -4.00
C ARG A 374 10.60 4.88 -4.18
N ILE A 375 11.68 5.02 -3.42
CA ILE A 375 12.62 6.14 -3.59
C ILE A 375 13.45 5.86 -4.85
N LEU A 376 13.52 6.82 -5.77
CA LEU A 376 14.30 6.70 -7.01
C LEU A 376 15.71 7.25 -6.85
N ASN A 377 15.81 8.43 -6.25
CA ASN A 377 17.09 9.09 -5.98
C ASN A 377 16.97 10.05 -4.80
N MET A 378 18.11 10.46 -4.25
CA MET A 378 18.22 11.51 -3.25
C MET A 378 19.56 12.24 -3.45
N ASP A 379 19.54 13.58 -3.43
CA ASP A 379 20.74 14.39 -3.50
C ASP A 379 21.40 14.61 -2.12
N GLU A 380 22.56 15.27 -2.11
CA GLU A 380 23.30 15.58 -0.87
C GLU A 380 22.53 16.49 0.09
N SER A 381 21.62 17.30 -0.42
CA SER A 381 20.78 18.20 0.39
C SER A 381 19.58 17.48 0.98
N GLY A 382 19.24 16.27 0.48
CA GLY A 382 18.06 15.50 0.90
C GLY A 382 16.79 15.82 0.07
N ASN A 383 16.93 16.51 -1.08
CA ASN A 383 15.87 16.52 -2.09
C ASN A 383 15.79 15.14 -2.72
N MET A 384 14.60 14.66 -3.02
CA MET A 384 14.43 13.31 -3.55
C MET A 384 13.28 13.20 -4.55
N ASP A 385 13.44 12.29 -5.48
CA ASP A 385 12.36 11.82 -6.33
C ASP A 385 11.90 10.45 -5.84
N PHE A 386 10.60 10.26 -5.72
CA PHE A 386 10.00 9.00 -5.30
C PHE A 386 8.68 8.74 -6.02
N VAL A 387 8.31 7.49 -6.08
CA VAL A 387 7.07 7.04 -6.71
C VAL A 387 6.17 6.40 -5.66
N VAL A 388 4.89 6.77 -5.68
CA VAL A 388 3.81 6.08 -4.98
C VAL A 388 3.02 5.31 -6.01
N TYR A 389 2.80 4.02 -5.80
CA TYR A 389 2.06 3.19 -6.72
C TYR A 389 1.07 2.27 -6.02
N GLY A 390 -0.04 2.03 -6.65
CA GLY A 390 -1.17 1.28 -6.11
C GLY A 390 -2.44 2.12 -6.05
N TYR A 391 -3.27 1.86 -5.06
CA TYR A 391 -4.51 2.58 -4.81
C TYR A 391 -4.22 3.93 -4.13
N MET A 392 -4.84 4.99 -4.63
CA MET A 392 -4.71 6.33 -4.07
C MET A 392 -5.82 6.57 -3.05
N ASN A 393 -5.45 6.56 -1.76
CA ASN A 393 -6.41 6.57 -0.66
C ASN A 393 -7.17 7.90 -0.52
N ARG A 394 -6.55 8.99 -0.95
CA ARG A 394 -7.14 10.33 -0.88
C ARG A 394 -6.47 11.31 -1.84
N GLY A 395 -6.97 12.54 -1.90
CA GLY A 395 -6.43 13.62 -2.72
C GLY A 395 -7.05 13.65 -4.12
N SER A 396 -6.32 14.22 -5.10
CA SER A 396 -6.84 14.46 -6.45
C SER A 396 -7.12 13.18 -7.24
N HIS A 397 -6.50 12.07 -6.86
CA HIS A 397 -6.61 10.76 -7.51
C HIS A 397 -7.27 9.70 -6.62
N GLU A 398 -8.01 10.13 -5.58
CA GLU A 398 -8.71 9.20 -4.70
C GLU A 398 -9.59 8.23 -5.49
N GLY A 399 -9.45 6.93 -5.16
CA GLY A 399 -10.19 5.87 -5.85
C GLY A 399 -9.63 5.50 -7.22
N GLU A 400 -8.45 6.00 -7.59
CA GLU A 400 -7.73 5.52 -8.77
C GLU A 400 -6.59 4.58 -8.35
N CYS A 401 -6.30 3.57 -9.15
CA CYS A 401 -5.10 2.76 -9.04
C CYS A 401 -4.12 3.21 -10.11
N GLY A 402 -2.86 3.45 -9.74
CA GLY A 402 -1.89 4.00 -10.68
C GLY A 402 -0.54 4.25 -10.06
N ILE A 403 0.22 5.12 -10.70
CA ILE A 403 1.60 5.43 -10.37
C ILE A 403 1.77 6.94 -10.37
N SER A 404 2.19 7.49 -9.24
CA SER A 404 2.44 8.93 -9.08
C SER A 404 3.91 9.18 -8.78
N LEU A 405 4.55 10.01 -9.59
CA LEU A 405 5.91 10.51 -9.36
C LEU A 405 5.86 11.81 -8.58
N TYR A 406 6.60 11.87 -7.48
CA TYR A 406 6.75 13.04 -6.62
C TYR A 406 8.19 13.54 -6.61
N HIS A 407 8.35 14.85 -6.52
CA HIS A 407 9.59 15.50 -6.13
C HIS A 407 9.44 16.15 -4.75
N TYR A 408 10.34 15.81 -3.83
CA TYR A 408 10.43 16.42 -2.51
C TYR A 408 11.54 17.46 -2.48
N ASP A 409 11.17 18.72 -2.23
CA ASP A 409 12.07 19.84 -1.97
C ASP A 409 12.23 20.00 -0.46
N ARG A 410 13.42 19.68 0.05
CA ARG A 410 13.70 19.72 1.49
C ARG A 410 13.70 21.13 2.06
N ASP A 411 14.19 22.13 1.32
CA ASP A 411 14.23 23.51 1.79
C ASP A 411 12.82 24.08 1.97
N LEU A 412 11.89 23.70 1.09
CA LEU A 412 10.48 24.05 1.18
C LEU A 412 9.73 23.10 2.14
N GLY A 413 10.25 21.92 2.42
CA GLY A 413 9.59 20.86 3.18
C GLY A 413 8.34 20.31 2.48
N GLN A 414 8.28 20.33 1.15
CA GLN A 414 7.09 19.97 0.37
C GLN A 414 7.40 18.88 -0.65
N ALA A 415 6.53 17.88 -0.71
CA ALA A 415 6.47 16.93 -1.81
C ALA A 415 5.39 17.37 -2.81
N ARG A 416 5.75 17.44 -4.10
CA ARG A 416 4.85 17.84 -5.19
C ARG A 416 4.74 16.72 -6.19
N GLU A 417 3.52 16.36 -6.55
CA GLU A 417 3.27 15.45 -7.65
C GLU A 417 3.75 16.08 -8.95
N GLN A 418 4.54 15.34 -9.71
CA GLN A 418 5.02 15.71 -11.03
C GLN A 418 4.11 15.13 -12.12
N ILE A 419 3.74 13.85 -11.99
CA ILE A 419 2.82 13.18 -12.91
C ILE A 419 2.10 12.03 -12.20
N PHE A 420 0.87 11.79 -12.64
CA PHE A 420 0.10 10.59 -12.29
C PHE A 420 -0.26 9.82 -13.56
N VAL A 421 0.03 8.53 -13.56
CA VAL A 421 -0.33 7.58 -14.62
C VAL A 421 -1.35 6.59 -14.06
N ALA A 422 -2.60 6.73 -14.47
CA ALA A 422 -3.67 5.82 -14.05
C ALA A 422 -3.55 4.46 -14.74
N GLY A 423 -3.79 3.39 -13.99
CA GLY A 423 -3.89 2.01 -14.48
C GLY A 423 -5.29 1.44 -14.29
N THR A 424 -5.50 0.26 -14.86
CA THR A 424 -6.72 -0.55 -14.69
C THR A 424 -6.44 -1.87 -13.96
N SER A 425 -5.19 -2.12 -13.60
CA SER A 425 -4.75 -3.29 -12.85
C SER A 425 -4.85 -3.04 -11.34
N SER A 426 -5.14 -4.08 -10.56
CA SER A 426 -5.13 -3.98 -9.10
C SER A 426 -3.71 -3.70 -8.56
N TYR A 427 -3.63 -3.21 -7.31
CA TYR A 427 -2.35 -3.01 -6.64
C TYR A 427 -1.48 -4.29 -6.64
N GLN A 428 -2.08 -5.45 -6.44
CA GLN A 428 -1.34 -6.72 -6.40
C GLN A 428 -0.64 -7.01 -7.74
N ILE A 429 -1.31 -6.74 -8.85
CA ILE A 429 -0.73 -6.87 -10.19
C ILE A 429 0.34 -5.80 -10.42
N LEU A 430 0.05 -4.54 -10.06
CA LEU A 430 1.04 -3.47 -10.13
C LEU A 430 2.28 -3.83 -9.31
N ARG A 431 2.12 -4.28 -8.08
CA ARG A 431 3.23 -4.68 -7.21
C ARG A 431 4.05 -5.81 -7.81
N ALA A 432 3.41 -6.83 -8.38
CA ALA A 432 4.09 -7.96 -9.00
C ALA A 432 4.84 -7.57 -10.30
N GLY A 433 4.27 -6.70 -11.12
CA GLY A 433 4.84 -6.27 -12.40
C GLY A 433 5.70 -5.01 -12.35
N PHE A 434 5.55 -4.23 -11.29
CA PHE A 434 6.12 -2.90 -11.15
C PHE A 434 7.59 -2.87 -10.70
N SER A 435 8.13 -3.99 -10.23
CA SER A 435 9.53 -4.08 -9.80
C SER A 435 10.53 -3.85 -10.94
N ASP A 436 10.07 -3.91 -12.20
CA ASP A 436 10.98 -4.12 -13.30
C ASP A 436 11.58 -2.82 -13.85
N LEU A 437 10.79 -1.76 -14.11
CA LEU A 437 11.37 -0.53 -14.65
C LEU A 437 10.71 0.75 -14.15
N LEU A 438 11.45 1.47 -13.36
CA LEU A 438 11.23 2.87 -12.97
C LEU A 438 12.56 3.57 -13.01
N TYR A 439 12.70 4.55 -13.89
CA TYR A 439 13.93 5.29 -14.01
C TYR A 439 13.70 6.74 -14.42
N LYS A 440 14.27 7.69 -13.69
CA LYS A 440 14.33 9.11 -14.06
C LYS A 440 15.77 9.44 -14.44
N ASN A 441 15.98 9.95 -15.65
CA ASN A 441 17.30 10.33 -16.12
C ASN A 441 17.64 11.79 -15.77
N SER A 442 18.88 12.21 -16.09
CA SER A 442 19.36 13.57 -15.84
C SER A 442 18.74 14.64 -16.75
N ASP A 443 18.07 14.24 -17.82
CA ASP A 443 17.39 15.12 -18.78
C ASP A 443 15.89 15.30 -18.46
N GLU A 444 15.47 15.01 -17.20
CA GLU A 444 14.07 15.09 -16.72
C GLU A 444 13.11 14.19 -17.50
N GLU A 445 13.59 13.07 -18.06
CA GLU A 445 12.77 12.05 -18.68
C GLU A 445 12.50 10.91 -17.69
N PHE A 446 11.23 10.55 -17.53
CA PHE A 446 10.79 9.47 -16.68
C PHE A 446 10.37 8.27 -17.51
N TYR A 447 10.97 7.11 -17.23
CA TYR A 447 10.69 5.84 -17.90
C TYR A 447 9.97 4.91 -16.95
N ILE A 448 8.87 4.34 -17.43
CA ILE A 448 8.03 3.44 -16.64
C ILE A 448 7.49 2.29 -17.49
N MET A 449 7.53 1.07 -16.93
CA MET A 449 6.89 -0.09 -17.53
C MET A 449 5.53 -0.33 -16.86
N VAL A 450 4.45 -0.24 -17.64
CA VAL A 450 3.08 -0.50 -17.19
C VAL A 450 2.40 -1.42 -18.20
N ASP A 451 1.84 -2.52 -17.74
CA ASP A 451 1.07 -3.48 -18.56
C ASP A 451 1.78 -3.87 -19.88
N GLY A 452 3.10 -4.13 -19.80
CA GLY A 452 3.92 -4.48 -20.96
C GLY A 452 4.20 -3.35 -21.94
N THR A 453 3.90 -2.10 -21.55
CA THR A 453 4.19 -0.90 -22.31
C THR A 453 5.25 -0.07 -21.61
N LEU A 454 6.36 0.21 -22.31
CA LEU A 454 7.37 1.16 -21.84
C LEU A 454 6.98 2.57 -22.26
N LEU A 455 6.65 3.39 -21.28
CA LEU A 455 6.37 4.81 -21.44
C LEU A 455 7.62 5.64 -21.14
N GLN A 456 7.88 6.64 -21.96
CA GLN A 456 8.80 7.75 -21.70
C GLN A 456 7.96 9.00 -21.49
N VAL A 457 8.15 9.69 -20.38
CA VAL A 457 7.46 10.94 -20.06
C VAL A 457 8.51 12.04 -19.91
N ASP A 458 8.39 13.09 -20.68
CA ASP A 458 9.16 14.33 -20.52
C ASP A 458 8.49 15.16 -19.40
N LEU A 459 9.18 15.34 -18.28
CA LEU A 459 8.63 16.00 -17.09
C LEU A 459 8.56 17.53 -17.21
N ASP A 460 9.27 18.12 -18.18
CA ASP A 460 9.19 19.56 -18.45
C ASP A 460 7.97 19.91 -19.29
N THR A 461 7.67 19.09 -20.29
CA THR A 461 6.55 19.31 -21.24
C THR A 461 5.29 18.53 -20.89
N MET A 462 5.42 17.51 -20.04
CA MET A 462 4.37 16.55 -19.69
C MET A 462 3.87 15.74 -20.90
N GLU A 463 4.69 15.64 -21.94
CA GLU A 463 4.38 14.80 -23.10
C GLU A 463 4.85 13.37 -22.82
N SER A 464 3.99 12.39 -23.11
CA SER A 464 4.29 10.97 -22.99
C SER A 464 4.44 10.32 -24.36
N LYS A 465 5.33 9.32 -24.46
CA LYS A 465 5.58 8.54 -25.65
C LYS A 465 5.69 7.06 -25.29
N GLU A 466 4.93 6.23 -25.99
CA GLU A 466 5.11 4.78 -25.94
C GLU A 466 6.36 4.40 -26.74
N LEU A 467 7.34 3.83 -26.07
CA LEU A 467 8.58 3.35 -26.71
C LEU A 467 8.44 1.88 -27.15
N LEU A 468 7.82 1.06 -26.31
CA LEU A 468 7.61 -0.38 -26.53
C LEU A 468 6.20 -0.72 -26.06
N THR A 469 5.55 -1.66 -26.74
CA THR A 469 4.19 -2.11 -26.40
C THR A 469 4.06 -3.63 -26.53
N GLY A 470 3.16 -4.22 -25.70
CA GLY A 470 2.79 -5.63 -25.80
C GLY A 470 3.89 -6.61 -25.37
N LEU A 471 4.81 -6.17 -24.52
CA LEU A 471 5.83 -7.03 -23.95
C LEU A 471 5.25 -7.85 -22.79
N THR A 472 5.50 -9.16 -22.81
CA THR A 472 5.28 -10.00 -21.62
C THR A 472 6.52 -9.94 -20.71
N GLN A 473 6.35 -10.26 -19.43
CA GLN A 473 7.43 -10.24 -18.43
C GLN A 473 8.66 -11.08 -18.85
N GLU A 474 8.44 -12.11 -19.65
CA GLU A 474 9.51 -12.98 -20.14
C GLU A 474 10.25 -12.44 -21.38
N GLN A 475 9.78 -11.35 -21.97
CA GLN A 475 10.33 -10.79 -23.20
C GLN A 475 11.29 -9.64 -22.98
N TYR A 476 11.47 -9.20 -21.73
CA TYR A 476 12.42 -8.15 -21.40
C TYR A 476 13.16 -8.44 -20.09
N ALA A 477 14.24 -7.69 -19.86
CA ALA A 477 14.97 -7.67 -18.60
C ALA A 477 15.46 -6.22 -18.35
N VAL A 478 15.54 -5.84 -17.08
CA VAL A 478 15.98 -4.51 -16.65
C VAL A 478 17.21 -4.63 -15.79
N SER A 479 18.19 -3.71 -15.93
CA SER A 479 19.38 -3.68 -15.08
C SER A 479 19.03 -3.35 -13.63
N GLY A 480 19.89 -3.75 -12.69
CA GLY A 480 19.65 -3.55 -11.25
C GLY A 480 19.44 -2.08 -10.84
N SER A 481 19.99 -1.12 -11.60
CA SER A 481 19.76 0.32 -11.39
C SER A 481 18.51 0.86 -12.09
N GLY A 482 17.82 0.07 -12.92
CA GLY A 482 16.75 0.55 -13.82
C GLY A 482 17.25 1.33 -15.04
N ARG A 483 18.57 1.59 -15.14
CA ARG A 483 19.16 2.46 -16.18
C ARG A 483 19.16 1.86 -17.58
N LYS A 484 19.05 0.54 -17.70
CA LYS A 484 19.10 -0.16 -18.98
C LYS A 484 17.98 -1.18 -19.07
N ILE A 485 17.42 -1.32 -20.27
CA ILE A 485 16.46 -2.36 -20.61
C ILE A 485 16.93 -3.16 -21.81
N ALA A 486 16.70 -4.47 -21.79
CA ALA A 486 16.90 -5.39 -22.88
C ALA A 486 15.57 -6.08 -23.22
N TRP A 487 15.20 -6.16 -24.50
CA TRP A 487 13.92 -6.79 -24.92
C TRP A 487 14.07 -7.55 -26.23
N ILE A 488 13.18 -8.51 -26.45
CA ILE A 488 13.13 -9.27 -27.69
C ILE A 488 12.47 -8.43 -28.79
N THR A 489 13.12 -8.38 -29.94
CA THR A 489 12.56 -7.83 -31.16
C THR A 489 12.58 -8.89 -32.24
N SER A 490 11.50 -9.04 -33.03
CA SER A 490 11.44 -9.98 -34.12
C SER A 490 11.17 -9.25 -35.42
N ASP A 491 11.99 -9.50 -36.45
CA ASP A 491 11.78 -9.02 -37.80
C ASP A 491 11.67 -10.25 -38.73
N GLY A 492 10.44 -10.67 -38.99
CA GLY A 492 10.17 -11.89 -39.74
C GLY A 492 10.62 -13.16 -38.98
N MET A 493 11.64 -13.87 -39.51
CA MET A 493 12.21 -15.07 -38.89
C MET A 493 13.46 -14.78 -38.05
N GLU A 494 13.99 -13.57 -38.08
CA GLU A 494 15.16 -13.19 -37.28
C GLU A 494 14.71 -12.66 -35.93
N GLN A 495 15.23 -13.25 -34.84
CA GLN A 495 15.10 -12.73 -33.50
C GLN A 495 16.37 -11.98 -33.10
N LYS A 496 16.19 -10.89 -32.39
CA LYS A 496 17.27 -10.13 -31.79
C LYS A 496 16.87 -9.64 -30.41
N ILE A 497 17.86 -9.39 -29.59
CA ILE A 497 17.71 -8.63 -28.34
C ILE A 497 18.15 -7.22 -28.64
N SER A 498 17.24 -6.27 -28.43
CA SER A 498 17.57 -4.85 -28.41
C SER A 498 17.85 -4.43 -26.98
N LEU A 499 18.86 -3.58 -26.79
CA LEU A 499 19.22 -2.98 -25.50
C LEU A 499 19.20 -1.47 -25.63
N MET A 500 18.73 -0.79 -24.58
CA MET A 500 18.73 0.68 -24.51
C MET A 500 19.26 1.12 -23.15
N ASN A 501 20.13 2.11 -23.16
CA ASN A 501 20.51 2.85 -21.98
C ASN A 501 19.60 4.09 -21.89
N LEU A 502 18.78 4.14 -20.85
CA LEU A 502 17.76 5.17 -20.65
C LEU A 502 18.34 6.53 -20.22
N GLU A 503 19.59 6.53 -19.68
CA GLU A 503 20.29 7.77 -19.36
C GLU A 503 20.79 8.49 -20.60
N THR A 504 21.24 7.74 -21.63
CA THR A 504 21.91 8.30 -22.79
C THR A 504 21.15 8.13 -24.10
N GLY A 505 20.03 7.37 -24.09
CA GLY A 505 19.29 6.99 -25.29
C GLY A 505 20.05 6.05 -26.23
N THR A 506 21.24 5.56 -25.84
CA THR A 506 22.07 4.70 -26.69
C THR A 506 21.48 3.30 -26.80
N THR A 507 21.42 2.76 -28.01
CA THR A 507 20.89 1.43 -28.28
C THR A 507 21.94 0.49 -28.86
N TRP A 508 21.81 -0.82 -28.54
CA TRP A 508 22.63 -1.91 -29.08
C TRP A 508 21.71 -3.07 -29.46
N GLU A 509 22.22 -3.97 -30.31
CA GLU A 509 21.50 -5.16 -30.73
C GLU A 509 22.39 -6.40 -30.62
N ILE A 510 21.79 -7.51 -30.19
CA ILE A 510 22.38 -8.86 -30.23
C ILE A 510 21.52 -9.67 -31.19
N VAL A 511 22.08 -10.03 -32.33
CA VAL A 511 21.36 -10.77 -33.39
C VAL A 511 21.62 -12.26 -33.23
N ALA A 512 20.55 -13.06 -33.31
CA ALA A 512 20.65 -14.52 -33.32
C ALA A 512 21.36 -15.02 -34.58
N GLY A 513 22.07 -16.14 -34.48
CA GLY A 513 22.61 -16.84 -35.66
C GLY A 513 21.51 -17.50 -36.48
N ASP A 514 21.87 -17.97 -37.69
CA ASP A 514 20.92 -18.71 -38.55
C ASP A 514 20.34 -19.94 -37.83
N GLY A 515 19.01 -19.98 -37.69
CA GLY A 515 18.32 -21.06 -37.01
C GLY A 515 18.43 -21.03 -35.48
N GLU A 516 18.90 -19.94 -34.90
CA GLU A 516 18.95 -19.71 -33.45
C GLU A 516 17.84 -18.73 -33.00
N LEU A 517 17.45 -18.86 -31.73
CA LEU A 517 16.57 -17.95 -31.00
C LEU A 517 17.36 -17.35 -29.84
N VAL A 518 17.13 -16.09 -29.56
CA VAL A 518 17.77 -15.37 -28.43
C VAL A 518 16.69 -14.82 -27.48
N ARG A 519 16.99 -14.85 -26.17
CA ARG A 519 16.08 -14.33 -25.16
C ARG A 519 16.86 -13.69 -24.00
N PRO A 520 16.50 -12.49 -23.53
CA PRO A 520 17.00 -11.99 -22.25
C PRO A 520 16.46 -12.89 -21.13
N ILE A 521 17.30 -13.25 -20.16
CA ILE A 521 16.92 -14.15 -19.05
C ILE A 521 16.84 -13.37 -17.75
N ALA A 522 17.88 -12.58 -17.48
CA ALA A 522 18.01 -11.83 -16.24
C ALA A 522 19.05 -10.71 -16.39
N SER A 523 19.16 -9.89 -15.37
CA SER A 523 20.25 -8.96 -15.18
C SER A 523 21.14 -9.37 -14.01
N CYS A 524 22.41 -9.00 -14.07
CA CYS A 524 23.34 -9.11 -12.96
C CYS A 524 24.02 -7.74 -12.81
N HIS A 525 23.57 -6.95 -11.85
CA HIS A 525 23.91 -5.54 -11.72
C HIS A 525 23.56 -4.76 -13.01
N GLU A 526 24.56 -4.27 -13.73
CA GLU A 526 24.41 -3.50 -14.98
C GLU A 526 24.57 -4.36 -16.25
N ASP A 527 24.82 -5.66 -16.12
CA ASP A 527 25.01 -6.58 -17.22
C ASP A 527 23.78 -7.47 -17.43
N PHE A 528 23.52 -7.87 -18.68
CA PHE A 528 22.43 -8.76 -19.03
C PHE A 528 22.91 -10.18 -19.30
N VAL A 529 22.15 -11.15 -18.77
CA VAL A 529 22.30 -12.56 -19.11
C VAL A 529 21.24 -12.92 -20.15
N TYR A 530 21.66 -13.50 -21.25
CA TYR A 530 20.74 -13.96 -22.29
C TYR A 530 21.02 -15.40 -22.69
N GLY A 531 19.99 -16.08 -23.18
CA GLY A 531 20.05 -17.45 -23.68
C GLY A 531 20.04 -17.50 -25.20
N ILE A 532 20.75 -18.48 -25.75
CA ILE A 532 20.69 -18.85 -27.17
C ILE A 532 20.23 -20.30 -27.25
N ALA A 533 19.22 -20.56 -28.07
CA ALA A 533 18.73 -21.91 -28.33
C ALA A 533 18.56 -22.13 -29.83
N ARG A 534 18.72 -23.39 -30.31
CA ARG A 534 18.36 -23.70 -31.69
C ARG A 534 16.84 -23.73 -31.82
N SER A 535 16.31 -23.15 -32.88
CA SER A 535 14.86 -23.06 -33.10
C SER A 535 14.16 -24.42 -33.14
N GLY A 536 14.85 -25.51 -33.53
CA GLY A 536 14.34 -26.88 -33.52
C GLY A 536 14.30 -27.55 -32.14
N ASP A 537 14.99 -26.99 -31.15
CA ASP A 537 15.06 -27.53 -29.78
C ASP A 537 14.07 -26.83 -28.82
N VAL A 538 13.39 -25.76 -29.29
CA VAL A 538 12.41 -25.02 -28.49
C VAL A 538 11.03 -25.61 -28.71
N VAL A 539 10.42 -26.09 -27.65
CA VAL A 539 9.04 -26.59 -27.64
C VAL A 539 8.19 -25.61 -26.86
N LYS A 540 7.13 -25.11 -27.50
CA LYS A 540 6.10 -24.34 -26.78
C LYS A 540 5.16 -25.32 -26.10
N ASP A 541 4.97 -25.18 -24.81
CA ASP A 541 3.95 -25.91 -24.08
C ASP A 541 2.59 -25.17 -24.15
N SER A 542 1.59 -25.71 -23.45
CA SER A 542 0.24 -25.11 -23.45
C SER A 542 0.13 -23.79 -22.67
N ALA A 543 1.20 -23.35 -22.01
CA ALA A 543 1.25 -22.10 -21.28
C ALA A 543 2.02 -20.98 -22.02
N GLY A 544 2.63 -21.29 -23.18
CA GLY A 544 3.24 -20.25 -24.04
C GLY A 544 4.54 -20.63 -24.74
#